data_faaa1168563c850ab408aae1edcea5d9
#
_entry.id   faaa1168563c850ab408aae1edcea5d9
#
_cell.length_a   1.000
_cell.length_b   1.000
_cell.length_c   1.000
_cell.angle_alpha   90.00
_cell.angle_beta   90.00
_cell.angle_gamma   90.00
#
_symmetry.space_group_name_H-M   'P 1'
#
loop_
_entity.id
_entity.type
_entity.pdbx_description
1 polymer ?
#
loop_
_entity_poly.entity_id
_entity_poly.type
_entity_poly.pdbx_seq_one_letter_code
_entity_poly.pdbx_strand_id
1 'polypeptide(L)'
;MNKILYIFTLFFTLSISSQDFQGQAFYKTQTAMDFGSWGDRMSAEQKKAMKERMKPFLEPVYILTFDKTKSIYQQEERLDAPGSGGGRGWGRMWASGGGPVYKDIASKKSIQSTEFMGKKFLISNDQDKIKWVMQKEQKMIGNYLCFKATAQVSKPKTMTSVWRNSEKQNDSI
;
A
#
# COMPACT_ATOMS: atom_id res chain seq x y z
N MET A 1 45.97 -37.65 16.04
CA MET A 1 44.49 -37.64 16.08
C MET A 1 43.91 -36.27 16.41
N ASN A 2 44.52 -35.47 17.28
CA ASN A 2 43.96 -34.16 17.68
C ASN A 2 43.89 -33.11 16.56
N LYS A 3 44.78 -33.12 15.57
CA LYS A 3 44.76 -32.16 14.45
C LYS A 3 43.54 -32.30 13.53
N ILE A 4 43.04 -33.52 13.33
CA ILE A 4 41.84 -33.80 12.53
C ILE A 4 40.59 -33.35 13.27
N LEU A 5 40.57 -33.44 14.60
CA LEU A 5 39.47 -32.97 15.43
C LEU A 5 39.33 -31.44 15.35
N TYR A 6 40.44 -30.69 15.34
CA TYR A 6 40.39 -29.21 15.18
C TYR A 6 39.93 -28.77 13.80
N ILE A 7 40.25 -29.49 12.73
CA ILE A 7 39.76 -29.21 11.38
C ILE A 7 38.25 -29.45 11.28
N PHE A 8 37.76 -30.52 11.92
CA PHE A 8 36.36 -30.87 11.95
C PHE A 8 35.50 -29.84 12.73
N THR A 9 36.02 -29.35 13.90
CA THR A 9 35.36 -28.27 14.65
C THR A 9 35.37 -26.95 13.91
N LEU A 10 36.42 -26.60 13.17
CA LEU A 10 36.50 -25.40 12.38
C LEU A 10 35.48 -25.38 11.21
N PHE A 11 35.23 -26.54 10.59
CA PHE A 11 34.26 -26.70 9.53
C PHE A 11 32.80 -26.55 10.01
N PHE A 12 32.53 -26.90 11.26
CA PHE A 12 31.19 -26.85 11.85
C PHE A 12 30.77 -25.40 12.21
N THR A 13 31.72 -24.51 12.43
CA THR A 13 31.42 -23.10 12.78
C THR A 13 31.08 -22.22 11.57
N LEU A 14 31.28 -22.67 10.33
CA LEU A 14 31.01 -21.88 9.11
C LEU A 14 29.55 -21.92 8.63
N SER A 15 28.70 -22.73 9.29
CA SER A 15 27.31 -22.96 8.82
C SER A 15 26.24 -22.02 9.43
N ILE A 16 26.62 -21.01 10.23
CA ILE A 16 25.66 -20.27 11.09
C ILE A 16 25.18 -18.92 10.48
N SER A 17 25.40 -18.63 9.23
CA SER A 17 25.13 -17.29 8.69
C SER A 17 24.08 -17.22 7.59
N SER A 18 23.06 -18.05 7.62
CA SER A 18 21.93 -17.89 6.69
C SER A 18 20.66 -17.50 7.44
N GLN A 19 20.69 -16.37 8.15
CA GLN A 19 19.43 -15.73 8.52
C GLN A 19 18.86 -15.06 7.28
N ASP A 20 17.77 -15.60 6.76
CA ASP A 20 17.05 -14.95 5.67
C ASP A 20 16.51 -13.62 6.18
N PHE A 21 16.88 -12.54 5.48
CA PHE A 21 16.36 -11.21 5.77
C PHE A 21 14.86 -11.19 5.45
N GLN A 22 14.03 -11.14 6.48
CA GLN A 22 12.58 -11.09 6.37
C GLN A 22 12.06 -10.05 7.36
N GLY A 23 10.96 -9.40 7.00
CA GLY A 23 10.35 -8.41 7.88
C GLY A 23 8.90 -8.11 7.54
N GLN A 24 8.27 -7.42 8.46
CA GLN A 24 6.94 -6.82 8.26
C GLN A 24 6.97 -5.36 8.65
N ALA A 25 6.33 -4.52 7.81
CA ALA A 25 6.11 -3.11 8.10
C ALA A 25 4.61 -2.82 8.07
N PHE A 26 4.15 -2.05 9.05
CA PHE A 26 2.75 -1.66 9.18
C PHE A 26 2.59 -0.19 8.78
N TYR A 27 1.67 0.07 7.87
CA TYR A 27 1.36 1.41 7.36
C TYR A 27 -0.05 1.79 7.77
N LYS A 28 -0.19 2.74 8.67
CA LYS A 28 -1.48 3.31 9.03
C LYS A 28 -1.77 4.50 8.13
N THR A 29 -2.83 4.41 7.37
CA THR A 29 -3.29 5.50 6.49
C THR A 29 -4.32 6.33 7.25
N GLN A 30 -4.29 7.65 7.07
CA GLN A 30 -5.30 8.55 7.58
C GLN A 30 -5.81 9.43 6.44
N THR A 31 -7.09 9.29 6.14
CA THR A 31 -7.75 10.05 5.09
C THR A 31 -8.72 11.04 5.73
N ALA A 32 -8.57 12.33 5.41
CA ALA A 32 -9.54 13.35 5.82
C ALA A 32 -10.79 13.22 4.95
N MET A 33 -11.96 13.22 5.59
CA MET A 33 -13.25 13.23 4.90
C MET A 33 -13.79 14.66 4.88
N ASP A 34 -13.95 15.19 3.69
CA ASP A 34 -14.68 16.41 3.45
C ASP A 34 -16.10 16.07 2.96
N PHE A 35 -17.09 16.58 3.62
CA PHE A 35 -18.51 16.34 3.28
C PHE A 35 -19.01 17.31 2.19
N GLY A 36 -18.21 18.31 1.79
CA GLY A 36 -18.61 19.34 0.82
C GLY A 36 -19.92 20.01 1.22
N SER A 37 -20.67 20.46 0.23
CA SER A 37 -21.97 21.14 0.40
C SER A 37 -23.06 20.27 1.08
N TRP A 38 -22.90 18.94 1.04
CA TRP A 38 -23.80 18.03 1.75
C TRP A 38 -23.57 18.09 3.27
N GLY A 39 -22.34 18.33 3.68
CA GLY A 39 -21.98 18.54 5.08
C GLY A 39 -22.64 19.76 5.70
N ASP A 40 -22.93 20.79 4.93
CA ASP A 40 -23.53 22.04 5.44
C ASP A 40 -24.96 21.82 5.97
N ARG A 41 -25.64 20.76 5.50
CA ARG A 41 -26.99 20.36 5.93
C ARG A 41 -27.00 19.42 7.14
N MET A 42 -25.81 19.02 7.64
CA MET A 42 -25.68 18.07 8.74
C MET A 42 -25.35 18.80 10.05
N SER A 43 -25.97 18.35 11.16
CA SER A 43 -25.55 18.80 12.48
C SER A 43 -24.13 18.33 12.83
N ALA A 44 -23.50 19.00 13.81
CA ALA A 44 -22.17 18.60 14.28
C ALA A 44 -22.14 17.15 14.81
N GLU A 45 -23.22 16.72 15.46
CA GLU A 45 -23.38 15.37 15.97
C GLU A 45 -23.50 14.34 14.84
N GLN A 46 -24.29 14.65 13.81
CA GLN A 46 -24.42 13.79 12.63
C GLN A 46 -23.09 13.65 11.90
N LYS A 47 -22.32 14.74 11.74
CA LYS A 47 -20.96 14.71 11.15
C LYS A 47 -20.03 13.81 11.98
N LYS A 48 -20.07 13.94 13.31
CA LYS A 48 -19.26 13.13 14.23
C LYS A 48 -19.62 11.64 14.11
N ALA A 49 -20.91 11.32 14.20
CA ALA A 49 -21.39 9.93 14.09
C ALA A 49 -21.03 9.32 12.74
N MET A 50 -21.11 10.09 11.65
CA MET A 50 -20.69 9.64 10.31
C MET A 50 -19.19 9.36 10.25
N LYS A 51 -18.36 10.27 10.78
CA LYS A 51 -16.90 10.09 10.84
C LYS A 51 -16.53 8.84 11.63
N GLU A 52 -17.16 8.61 12.79
CA GLU A 52 -16.90 7.40 13.58
C GLU A 52 -17.30 6.12 12.84
N ARG A 53 -18.44 6.11 12.16
CA ARG A 53 -18.88 4.98 11.34
C ARG A 53 -17.93 4.72 10.16
N MET A 54 -17.37 5.79 9.57
CA MET A 54 -16.47 5.70 8.41
C MET A 54 -15.01 5.51 8.79
N LYS A 55 -14.64 5.66 10.05
CA LYS A 55 -13.26 5.54 10.54
C LYS A 55 -12.55 4.26 10.09
N PRO A 56 -13.16 3.07 10.10
CA PRO A 56 -12.50 1.85 9.60
C PRO A 56 -12.09 1.92 8.12
N PHE A 57 -12.79 2.73 7.33
CA PHE A 57 -12.53 2.92 5.90
C PHE A 57 -11.57 4.09 5.64
N LEU A 58 -11.54 5.07 6.54
CA LEU A 58 -10.67 6.25 6.43
C LEU A 58 -9.27 6.00 7.00
N GLU A 59 -9.15 5.05 7.92
CA GLU A 59 -7.90 4.70 8.59
C GLU A 59 -7.54 3.21 8.42
N PRO A 60 -7.46 2.70 7.18
CA PRO A 60 -7.04 1.32 6.95
C PRO A 60 -5.57 1.13 7.34
N VAL A 61 -5.27 -0.06 7.85
CA VAL A 61 -3.90 -0.52 8.10
C VAL A 61 -3.49 -1.42 6.94
N TYR A 62 -2.28 -1.20 6.43
CA TYR A 62 -1.68 -2.05 5.41
C TYR A 62 -0.44 -2.72 5.98
N ILE A 63 -0.22 -3.96 5.58
CA ILE A 63 0.91 -4.78 5.98
C ILE A 63 1.77 -5.03 4.76
N LEU A 64 3.04 -4.67 4.84
CA LEU A 64 4.07 -5.05 3.89
C LEU A 64 4.90 -6.17 4.51
N THR A 65 4.76 -7.38 3.99
CA THR A 65 5.63 -8.51 4.32
C THR A 65 6.68 -8.62 3.22
N PHE A 66 7.96 -8.71 3.59
CA PHE A 66 9.04 -8.70 2.61
C PHE A 66 10.21 -9.60 3.00
N ASP A 67 10.91 -10.07 2.00
CA ASP A 67 12.25 -10.66 2.07
C ASP A 67 13.25 -9.85 1.23
N LYS A 68 14.42 -10.42 0.92
CA LYS A 68 15.47 -9.74 0.12
C LYS A 68 15.01 -9.37 -1.29
N THR A 69 14.08 -10.10 -1.87
CA THR A 69 13.73 -10.01 -3.30
C THR A 69 12.24 -9.87 -3.54
N LYS A 70 11.41 -10.27 -2.60
CA LYS A 70 9.96 -10.36 -2.77
C LYS A 70 9.24 -9.60 -1.69
N SER A 71 8.05 -9.11 -2.02
CA SER A 71 7.18 -8.48 -1.03
C SER A 71 5.71 -8.65 -1.38
N ILE A 72 4.88 -8.69 -0.34
CA ILE A 72 3.42 -8.64 -0.45
C ILE A 72 2.93 -7.45 0.36
N TYR A 73 2.20 -6.56 -0.29
CA TYR A 73 1.53 -5.43 0.32
C TYR A 73 0.03 -5.63 0.25
N GLN A 74 -0.62 -5.68 1.40
CA GLN A 74 -2.06 -5.94 1.50
C GLN A 74 -2.68 -5.18 2.65
N GLN A 75 -3.97 -4.91 2.55
CA GLN A 75 -4.74 -4.36 3.66
C GLN A 75 -4.90 -5.44 4.74
N GLU A 76 -4.78 -5.03 6.01
CA GLU A 76 -5.09 -5.89 7.14
C GLU A 76 -6.57 -6.30 7.10
N GLU A 77 -6.82 -7.60 7.13
CA GLU A 77 -8.19 -8.12 7.18
C GLU A 77 -8.80 -7.84 8.55
N ARG A 78 -9.94 -7.16 8.55
CA ARG A 78 -10.74 -6.96 9.75
C ARG A 78 -11.99 -7.80 9.66
N LEU A 79 -12.28 -8.48 10.75
CA LEU A 79 -13.55 -9.16 10.91
C LEU A 79 -14.64 -8.12 11.19
N ASP A 80 -15.65 -8.07 10.36
CA ASP A 80 -16.83 -7.24 10.63
C ASP A 80 -17.54 -7.76 11.86
N ALA A 81 -17.93 -6.86 12.78
CA ALA A 81 -18.70 -7.25 13.94
C ALA A 81 -20.05 -7.85 13.51
N PRO A 82 -20.50 -8.96 14.14
CA PRO A 82 -21.81 -9.52 13.87
C PRO A 82 -22.89 -8.45 14.13
N GLY A 83 -23.68 -8.12 13.12
CA GLY A 83 -24.76 -7.13 13.23
C GLY A 83 -24.47 -5.78 12.55
N SER A 84 -23.28 -5.51 12.04
CA SER A 84 -23.01 -4.32 11.23
C SER A 84 -23.51 -4.49 9.79
N GLY A 85 -24.81 -4.77 9.64
CA GLY A 85 -25.49 -5.19 8.41
C GLY A 85 -25.57 -4.16 7.28
N GLY A 86 -24.69 -3.17 7.22
CA GLY A 86 -24.79 -2.09 6.24
C GLY A 86 -23.59 -1.87 5.31
N GLY A 87 -22.48 -2.59 5.50
CA GLY A 87 -21.21 -2.22 4.87
C GLY A 87 -20.73 -3.04 3.67
N ARG A 88 -21.33 -4.19 3.39
CA ARG A 88 -20.78 -5.12 2.37
C ARG A 88 -20.75 -4.58 0.94
N GLY A 89 -21.66 -3.70 0.57
CA GLY A 89 -21.69 -3.11 -0.78
C GLY A 89 -20.91 -1.81 -0.89
N TRP A 90 -21.18 -0.87 -0.02
CA TRP A 90 -20.63 0.49 -0.06
C TRP A 90 -19.19 0.59 0.44
N GLY A 91 -18.89 -0.03 1.56
CA GLY A 91 -17.54 -0.01 2.12
C GLY A 91 -16.53 -0.67 1.19
N ARG A 92 -16.92 -1.78 0.53
CA ARG A 92 -16.09 -2.49 -0.44
C ARG A 92 -15.86 -1.68 -1.73
N MET A 93 -16.83 -0.90 -2.15
CA MET A 93 -16.71 -0.01 -3.32
C MET A 93 -15.75 1.16 -3.08
N TRP A 94 -15.68 1.67 -1.85
CA TRP A 94 -14.74 2.74 -1.45
C TRP A 94 -13.39 2.18 -0.99
N ALA A 95 -13.36 1.00 -0.40
CA ALA A 95 -12.14 0.31 0.03
C ALA A 95 -11.42 -0.39 -1.13
N SER A 96 -11.97 -0.37 -2.35
CA SER A 96 -11.38 -1.04 -3.51
C SER A 96 -10.12 -0.31 -4.04
N GLY A 97 -9.23 0.07 -3.14
CA GLY A 97 -7.87 0.52 -3.46
C GLY A 97 -6.99 -0.57 -4.07
N GLY A 98 -7.59 -1.63 -4.61
CA GLY A 98 -6.90 -2.79 -5.16
C GLY A 98 -6.62 -3.87 -4.09
N GLY A 99 -6.65 -5.12 -4.52
CA GLY A 99 -6.29 -6.26 -3.66
C GLY A 99 -4.79 -6.32 -3.40
N PRO A 100 -4.32 -7.45 -2.84
CA PRO A 100 -2.91 -7.68 -2.57
C PRO A 100 -2.01 -7.40 -3.76
N VAL A 101 -0.89 -6.73 -3.52
CA VAL A 101 0.14 -6.45 -4.51
C VAL A 101 1.39 -7.25 -4.15
N TYR A 102 1.72 -8.22 -4.98
CA TYR A 102 2.97 -8.96 -4.92
C TYR A 102 4.00 -8.27 -5.80
N LYS A 103 5.24 -8.14 -5.31
CA LYS A 103 6.38 -7.64 -6.08
C LYS A 103 7.54 -8.60 -5.98
N ASP A 104 8.21 -8.80 -7.08
CA ASP A 104 9.45 -9.57 -7.18
C ASP A 104 10.49 -8.69 -7.90
N ILE A 105 11.53 -8.31 -7.15
CA ILE A 105 12.60 -7.44 -7.64
C ILE A 105 13.50 -8.20 -8.62
N ALA A 106 13.71 -9.51 -8.40
CA ALA A 106 14.57 -10.32 -9.24
C ALA A 106 13.99 -10.49 -10.66
N SER A 107 12.70 -10.77 -10.75
CA SER A 107 11.98 -10.86 -12.04
C SER A 107 11.47 -9.52 -12.56
N LYS A 108 11.62 -8.43 -11.77
CA LYS A 108 11.14 -7.07 -12.08
C LYS A 108 9.65 -7.02 -12.42
N LYS A 109 8.86 -7.86 -11.77
CA LYS A 109 7.41 -7.97 -11.97
C LYS A 109 6.65 -7.60 -10.72
N SER A 110 5.48 -7.03 -10.92
CA SER A 110 4.48 -6.89 -9.86
C SER A 110 3.15 -7.46 -10.34
N ILE A 111 2.47 -8.16 -9.43
CA ILE A 111 1.17 -8.78 -9.70
C ILE A 111 0.20 -8.20 -8.67
N GLN A 112 -0.87 -7.60 -9.16
CA GLN A 112 -1.94 -7.07 -8.32
C GLN A 112 -3.20 -7.90 -8.52
N SER A 113 -3.77 -8.38 -7.42
CA SER A 113 -5.11 -8.96 -7.44
C SER A 113 -6.14 -7.82 -7.39
N THR A 114 -7.13 -7.88 -8.25
CA THR A 114 -8.26 -6.93 -8.23
C THR A 114 -9.56 -7.67 -8.47
N GLU A 115 -10.65 -7.15 -7.91
CA GLU A 115 -11.98 -7.69 -8.13
C GLU A 115 -12.84 -6.64 -8.82
N PHE A 116 -13.44 -7.03 -9.92
CA PHE A 116 -14.36 -6.18 -10.67
C PHE A 116 -15.62 -6.98 -11.03
N MET A 117 -16.78 -6.48 -10.64
CA MET A 117 -18.09 -7.13 -10.86
C MET A 117 -18.12 -8.61 -10.40
N GLY A 118 -17.55 -8.91 -9.23
CA GLY A 118 -17.50 -10.26 -8.67
C GLY A 118 -16.49 -11.20 -9.33
N LYS A 119 -15.73 -10.74 -10.32
CA LYS A 119 -14.65 -11.51 -10.96
C LYS A 119 -13.30 -11.04 -10.46
N LYS A 120 -12.42 -11.98 -10.13
CA LYS A 120 -11.04 -11.70 -9.71
C LYS A 120 -10.11 -11.71 -10.91
N PHE A 121 -9.27 -10.69 -11.00
CA PHE A 121 -8.27 -10.52 -12.03
C PHE A 121 -6.89 -10.39 -11.39
N LEU A 122 -5.88 -10.91 -12.07
CA LEU A 122 -4.48 -10.69 -11.75
C LEU A 122 -3.89 -9.77 -12.82
N ILE A 123 -3.47 -8.58 -12.39
CA ILE A 123 -2.86 -7.59 -13.28
C ILE A 123 -1.35 -7.69 -13.08
N SER A 124 -0.65 -8.10 -14.13
CA SER A 124 0.82 -8.14 -14.15
C SER A 124 1.38 -6.86 -14.75
N ASN A 125 2.30 -6.22 -14.03
CA ASN A 125 3.00 -5.01 -14.49
C ASN A 125 4.51 -5.21 -14.37
N ASP A 126 5.24 -4.66 -15.34
CA ASP A 126 6.69 -4.60 -15.28
C ASP A 126 7.12 -3.41 -14.43
N GLN A 127 8.10 -3.61 -13.56
CA GLN A 127 8.60 -2.57 -12.64
C GLN A 127 9.55 -1.57 -13.31
N ASP A 128 10.12 -1.91 -14.45
CA ASP A 128 11.08 -1.06 -15.17
C ASP A 128 10.48 0.22 -15.78
N LYS A 129 9.16 0.40 -15.67
CA LYS A 129 8.46 1.59 -16.19
C LYS A 129 8.75 2.88 -15.41
N ILE A 130 9.26 2.76 -14.19
CA ILE A 130 9.54 3.93 -13.34
C ILE A 130 11.05 4.20 -13.36
N LYS A 131 11.42 5.31 -13.97
CA LYS A 131 12.82 5.79 -13.99
C LYS A 131 13.04 6.70 -12.79
N TRP A 132 13.80 6.20 -11.82
CA TRP A 132 14.17 6.95 -10.63
C TRP A 132 15.42 7.80 -10.89
N VAL A 133 15.37 9.06 -10.46
CA VAL A 133 16.50 9.99 -10.48
C VAL A 133 16.89 10.28 -9.05
N MET A 134 18.11 9.90 -8.66
CA MET A 134 18.66 10.19 -7.35
C MET A 134 18.99 11.67 -7.23
N GLN A 135 18.58 12.27 -6.14
CA GLN A 135 18.86 13.69 -5.81
C GLN A 135 20.02 13.77 -4.82
N LYS A 136 20.63 14.96 -4.73
CA LYS A 136 21.71 15.21 -3.78
C LYS A 136 21.21 15.42 -2.34
N GLU A 137 19.92 15.61 -2.16
CA GLU A 137 19.29 15.82 -0.86
C GLU A 137 19.32 14.55 -0.03
N GLN A 138 19.70 14.67 1.22
CA GLN A 138 19.75 13.58 2.19
C GLN A 138 19.11 14.01 3.51
N LYS A 139 18.52 13.07 4.22
CA LYS A 139 17.84 13.29 5.49
C LYS A 139 17.99 12.08 6.39
N MET A 140 18.24 12.32 7.67
CA MET A 140 18.16 11.28 8.69
C MET A 140 16.69 10.98 9.02
N ILE A 141 16.29 9.71 8.94
CA ILE A 141 14.97 9.23 9.36
C ILE A 141 15.22 8.11 10.37
N GLY A 142 14.95 8.38 11.64
CA GLY A 142 15.42 7.51 12.72
C GLY A 142 16.95 7.43 12.70
N ASN A 143 17.48 6.21 12.65
CA ASN A 143 18.93 5.94 12.61
C ASN A 143 19.46 5.72 11.18
N TYR A 144 18.62 5.96 10.14
CA TYR A 144 18.97 5.68 8.75
C TYR A 144 19.22 6.97 7.98
N LEU A 145 20.35 7.02 7.26
CA LEU A 145 20.61 8.08 6.28
C LEU A 145 19.86 7.76 4.99
N CYS A 146 18.88 8.59 4.66
CA CYS A 146 18.02 8.43 3.49
C CYS A 146 18.38 9.45 2.41
N PHE A 147 18.37 9.00 1.15
CA PHE A 147 18.59 9.82 -0.04
C PHE A 147 17.26 10.04 -0.76
N LYS A 148 17.05 11.27 -1.23
CA LYS A 148 15.87 11.61 -2.01
C LYS A 148 16.00 11.07 -3.43
N ALA A 149 14.97 10.36 -3.90
CA ALA A 149 14.82 9.97 -5.29
C ALA A 149 13.50 10.50 -5.83
N THR A 150 13.48 10.93 -7.08
CA THR A 150 12.29 11.42 -7.77
C THR A 150 12.03 10.58 -9.01
N ALA A 151 10.75 10.40 -9.34
CA ALA A 151 10.35 9.75 -10.59
C ALA A 151 9.15 10.49 -11.17
N GLN A 152 9.10 10.56 -12.49
CA GLN A 152 7.95 11.12 -13.22
C GLN A 152 7.11 9.97 -13.76
N VAL A 153 5.85 9.89 -13.30
CA VAL A 153 4.92 8.85 -13.71
C VAL A 153 3.73 9.47 -14.42
N SER A 154 3.53 9.11 -15.68
CA SER A 154 2.34 9.49 -16.43
C SER A 154 1.18 8.59 -16.01
N LYS A 155 0.14 9.17 -15.45
CA LYS A 155 -1.12 8.46 -15.19
C LYS A 155 -2.04 8.63 -16.40
N PRO A 156 -2.68 7.57 -16.91
CA PRO A 156 -3.71 7.73 -17.93
C PRO A 156 -4.84 8.59 -17.33
N LYS A 157 -5.35 9.55 -18.13
CA LYS A 157 -6.51 10.35 -17.72
C LYS A 157 -7.70 9.42 -17.58
N THR A 158 -8.19 9.26 -16.37
CA THR A 158 -9.42 8.51 -16.11
C THR A 158 -10.61 9.33 -16.62
N MET A 159 -11.66 8.68 -17.13
CA MET A 159 -12.88 9.37 -17.60
C MET A 159 -13.40 10.39 -16.58
N THR A 160 -13.32 10.09 -15.29
CA THR A 160 -13.71 11.02 -14.20
C THR A 160 -12.92 12.33 -14.19
N SER A 161 -11.66 12.34 -14.64
CA SER A 161 -10.84 13.56 -14.72
C SER A 161 -11.20 14.40 -15.94
N VAL A 162 -11.74 13.79 -16.98
CA VAL A 162 -12.21 14.48 -18.20
C VAL A 162 -13.48 15.27 -17.87
N TRP A 163 -14.42 14.65 -17.16
CA TRP A 163 -15.67 15.34 -16.74
C TRP A 163 -15.40 16.52 -15.78
N ARG A 164 -14.48 16.37 -14.83
CA ARG A 164 -14.16 17.46 -13.90
C ARG A 164 -13.45 18.65 -14.55
N ASN A 165 -12.70 18.43 -15.64
CA ASN A 165 -12.08 19.52 -16.40
C ASN A 165 -13.06 20.24 -17.33
N SER A 166 -14.11 19.58 -17.84
CA SER A 166 -15.13 20.23 -18.66
C SER A 166 -16.05 21.13 -17.84
N GLU A 167 -16.34 20.80 -16.58
CA GLU A 167 -17.08 21.71 -15.68
C GLU A 167 -16.33 23.00 -15.37
N LYS A 168 -15.01 22.93 -15.17
CA LYS A 168 -14.20 24.14 -14.90
C LYS A 168 -14.02 25.06 -16.12
N GLN A 169 -14.28 24.58 -17.33
CA GLN A 169 -14.11 25.35 -18.54
C GLN A 169 -15.41 26.14 -18.93
N ASN A 170 -16.53 25.77 -18.32
CA ASN A 170 -17.83 26.46 -18.57
C ASN A 170 -18.11 27.59 -17.57
N ASP A 171 -17.33 27.77 -16.51
CA ASP A 171 -17.51 28.84 -15.52
C ASP A 171 -16.68 30.11 -15.82
N SER A 172 -16.09 30.21 -17.02
CA SER A 172 -15.30 31.38 -17.45
C SER A 172 -15.92 31.98 -18.72
N ILE A 173 -17.14 32.48 -18.61
CA ILE A 173 -17.74 33.50 -19.56
C ILE A 173 -18.34 34.62 -18.71
#